data_bc25efb300ad015509c386a2cac8ac1a
#
_entry.id   bc25efb300ad015509c386a2cac8ac1a
#
_cell.length_a   1.000
_cell.length_b   1.000
_cell.length_c   1.000
_cell.angle_alpha   90.00
_cell.angle_beta   90.00
_cell.angle_gamma   90.00
#
_symmetry.space_group_name_H-M   'P 1'
#
loop_
_entity.id
_entity.type
_entity.pdbx_description
1 polymer ?
#
loop_
_entity_poly.entity_id
_entity_poly.type
_entity_poly.pdbx_seq_one_letter_code
_entity_poly.pdbx_strand_id
1 'polypeptide(L)'
;GDETAIDIFLNNTDPDLVTFELDAAWAWRAGVNAAEFVNAHAGRFDLIHVKETSKVLGPEDDLHHLFGQVKRGPDGRPIFTPEQKVLFEEHQKINCKLGDGLNNMPELKKAADAQGAKAYIVEREYAYTGDNFTTILADREYLSALD
;
A
#
# COMPACT_ATOMS: atom_id res chain seq x y z
N GLY A 1 -24.62 -6.64 4.87
CA GLY A 1 -24.29 -5.79 6.03
C GLY A 1 -23.23 -4.81 5.66
N ASP A 2 -23.12 -3.73 6.43
CA ASP A 2 -22.20 -2.61 6.13
C ASP A 2 -20.76 -2.90 6.65
N GLU A 3 -20.53 -4.08 7.23
CA GLU A 3 -19.26 -4.50 7.81
C GLU A 3 -18.32 -4.99 6.70
N THR A 4 -17.11 -4.44 6.67
CA THR A 4 -16.09 -4.83 5.69
C THR A 4 -15.33 -6.09 6.14
N ALA A 5 -14.60 -6.74 5.23
CA ALA A 5 -13.78 -7.90 5.59
C ALA A 5 -12.74 -7.58 6.67
N ILE A 6 -12.14 -6.38 6.63
CA ILE A 6 -11.17 -5.97 7.66
C ILE A 6 -11.84 -5.76 9.01
N ASP A 7 -13.06 -5.20 9.06
CA ASP A 7 -13.82 -5.08 10.31
C ASP A 7 -14.06 -6.45 10.93
N ILE A 8 -14.43 -7.44 10.12
CA ILE A 8 -14.61 -8.83 10.58
C ILE A 8 -13.33 -9.37 11.21
N PHE A 9 -12.17 -9.17 10.57
CA PHE A 9 -10.88 -9.63 11.12
C PHE A 9 -10.54 -8.89 12.42
N LEU A 10 -10.68 -7.58 12.47
CA LEU A 10 -10.38 -6.78 13.64
C LEU A 10 -11.27 -7.13 14.84
N ASN A 11 -12.56 -7.39 14.58
CA ASN A 11 -13.55 -7.68 15.63
C ASN A 11 -13.49 -9.14 16.13
N ASN A 12 -12.98 -10.09 15.33
CA ASN A 12 -13.03 -11.52 15.64
C ASN A 12 -11.64 -12.13 15.88
N THR A 13 -10.60 -11.33 16.07
CA THR A 13 -9.26 -11.80 16.42
C THR A 13 -8.78 -11.21 17.74
N ASP A 14 -8.11 -12.04 18.54
CA ASP A 14 -7.52 -11.65 19.81
C ASP A 14 -6.34 -10.68 19.55
N PRO A 15 -6.37 -9.44 20.05
CA PRO A 15 -5.30 -8.46 19.83
C PRO A 15 -3.95 -8.86 20.46
N ASP A 16 -3.95 -9.72 21.47
CA ASP A 16 -2.72 -10.22 22.10
C ASP A 16 -2.03 -11.30 21.24
N LEU A 17 -2.76 -11.92 20.32
CA LEU A 17 -2.28 -13.00 19.47
C LEU A 17 -2.16 -12.65 17.99
N VAL A 18 -2.95 -11.67 17.53
CA VAL A 18 -3.04 -11.30 16.11
C VAL A 18 -2.89 -9.80 15.95
N THR A 19 -1.83 -9.39 15.29
CA THR A 19 -1.63 -8.03 14.81
C THR A 19 -1.56 -8.02 13.29
N PHE A 20 -1.61 -6.84 12.71
CA PHE A 20 -1.68 -6.67 11.25
C PHE A 20 -0.52 -5.84 10.74
N GLU A 21 -0.27 -5.96 9.45
CA GLU A 21 0.48 -5.01 8.66
C GLU A 21 -0.51 -4.17 7.84
N LEU A 22 -0.42 -2.84 7.95
CA LEU A 22 -1.20 -1.93 7.12
C LEU A 22 -0.39 -1.50 5.90
N ASP A 23 -0.88 -1.80 4.69
CA ASP A 23 -0.38 -1.19 3.47
C ASP A 23 -1.05 0.18 3.27
N ALA A 24 -0.26 1.24 3.43
CA ALA A 24 -0.74 2.62 3.39
C ALA A 24 -1.26 3.01 2.00
N ALA A 25 -0.63 2.53 0.92
CA ALA A 25 -1.09 2.82 -0.43
C ALA A 25 -2.39 2.11 -0.76
N TRP A 26 -2.53 0.84 -0.36
CA TRP A 26 -3.77 0.10 -0.62
C TRP A 26 -4.93 0.61 0.22
N ALA A 27 -4.69 1.10 1.45
CA ALA A 27 -5.72 1.80 2.22
C ALA A 27 -6.26 3.02 1.46
N TRP A 28 -5.38 3.90 0.97
CA TRP A 28 -5.77 5.07 0.18
C TRP A 28 -6.40 4.71 -1.17
N ARG A 29 -5.92 3.67 -1.84
CA ARG A 29 -6.54 3.15 -3.08
C ARG A 29 -7.98 2.72 -2.85
N ALA A 30 -8.28 2.18 -1.66
CA ALA A 30 -9.63 1.84 -1.23
C ALA A 30 -10.43 3.04 -0.68
N GLY A 31 -9.89 4.26 -0.73
CA GLY A 31 -10.54 5.46 -0.21
C GLY A 31 -10.46 5.63 1.31
N VAL A 32 -9.55 4.90 1.98
CA VAL A 32 -9.38 4.95 3.44
C VAL A 32 -8.12 5.73 3.78
N ASN A 33 -8.26 6.76 4.62
CA ASN A 33 -7.11 7.48 5.16
C ASN A 33 -6.34 6.58 6.13
N ALA A 34 -5.10 6.24 5.77
CA ALA A 34 -4.28 5.29 6.53
C ALA A 34 -4.01 5.76 7.97
N ALA A 35 -3.72 7.04 8.19
CA ALA A 35 -3.46 7.59 9.52
C ALA A 35 -4.71 7.55 10.42
N GLU A 36 -5.87 7.93 9.88
CA GLU A 36 -7.14 7.86 10.60
C GLU A 36 -7.50 6.42 10.93
N PHE A 37 -7.26 5.49 10.00
CA PHE A 37 -7.54 4.07 10.20
C PHE A 37 -6.68 3.47 11.32
N VAL A 38 -5.37 3.77 11.35
CA VAL A 38 -4.46 3.36 12.42
C VAL A 38 -4.93 3.92 13.77
N ASN A 39 -5.32 5.20 13.83
CA ASN A 39 -5.83 5.81 15.06
C ASN A 39 -7.14 5.17 15.55
N ALA A 40 -8.05 4.82 14.63
CA ALA A 40 -9.33 4.19 14.96
C ALA A 40 -9.16 2.77 15.52
N HIS A 41 -8.07 2.08 15.16
CA HIS A 41 -7.78 0.69 15.54
C HIS A 41 -6.42 0.57 16.25
N ALA A 42 -6.11 1.50 17.14
CA ALA A 42 -4.82 1.56 17.84
C ALA A 42 -4.48 0.24 18.55
N GLY A 43 -3.21 -0.16 18.45
CA GLY A 43 -2.71 -1.42 19.00
C GLY A 43 -2.90 -2.65 18.11
N ARG A 44 -3.50 -2.49 16.91
CA ARG A 44 -3.72 -3.61 16.00
C ARG A 44 -2.68 -3.72 14.87
N PHE A 45 -1.86 -2.68 14.64
CA PHE A 45 -0.92 -2.63 13.53
C PHE A 45 0.53 -2.59 14.04
N ASP A 46 1.16 -3.75 14.13
CA ASP A 46 2.58 -3.86 14.48
C ASP A 46 3.50 -3.37 13.35
N LEU A 47 3.04 -3.50 12.11
CA LEU A 47 3.83 -3.21 10.92
C LEU A 47 3.08 -2.22 10.01
N ILE A 48 3.83 -1.31 9.44
CA ILE A 48 3.33 -0.38 8.41
C ILE A 48 4.11 -0.62 7.12
N HIS A 49 3.42 -1.07 6.08
CA HIS A 49 3.96 -1.13 4.73
C HIS A 49 3.89 0.27 4.12
N VAL A 50 5.04 0.92 4.09
CA VAL A 50 5.18 2.32 3.67
C VAL A 50 5.28 2.36 2.16
N LYS A 51 4.17 2.67 1.54
CA LYS A 51 4.02 2.77 0.09
C LYS A 51 3.17 3.99 -0.24
N GLU A 52 3.42 4.62 -1.37
CA GLU A 52 2.72 5.83 -1.76
C GLU A 52 1.85 5.59 -2.99
N THR A 53 0.77 6.32 -3.08
CA THR A 53 -0.15 6.29 -4.22
C THR A 53 -0.65 7.70 -4.54
N SER A 54 -0.76 8.00 -5.82
CA SER A 54 -1.29 9.29 -6.30
C SER A 54 -2.80 9.27 -6.56
N LYS A 55 -3.46 8.11 -6.41
CA LYS A 55 -4.87 7.95 -6.82
C LYS A 55 -5.64 7.04 -5.87
N VAL A 56 -6.89 7.38 -5.60
CA VAL A 56 -7.93 6.46 -5.12
C VAL A 56 -8.45 5.68 -6.32
N LEU A 57 -8.61 4.36 -6.19
CA LEU A 57 -9.10 3.53 -7.29
C LEU A 57 -10.63 3.61 -7.39
N GLY A 58 -11.09 3.78 -8.62
CA GLY A 58 -12.51 3.70 -8.96
C GLY A 58 -12.88 2.37 -9.63
N PRO A 59 -14.15 2.16 -9.97
CA PRO A 59 -14.60 0.98 -10.71
C PRO A 59 -13.89 0.77 -12.05
N GLU A 60 -13.42 1.85 -12.66
CA GLU A 60 -12.65 1.84 -13.91
C GLU A 60 -11.22 1.28 -13.76
N ASP A 61 -10.74 1.22 -12.53
CA ASP A 61 -9.39 0.73 -12.21
C ASP A 61 -9.40 -0.76 -11.78
N ASP A 62 -10.42 -1.52 -12.15
CA ASP A 62 -10.58 -2.93 -11.74
C ASP A 62 -9.46 -3.83 -12.29
N LEU A 63 -8.40 -3.90 -11.51
CA LEU A 63 -7.24 -4.73 -11.80
C LEU A 63 -7.52 -6.22 -11.65
N HIS A 64 -8.48 -6.61 -10.81
CA HIS A 64 -8.85 -8.02 -10.68
C HIS A 64 -9.39 -8.57 -11.99
N HIS A 65 -10.19 -7.77 -12.70
CA HIS A 65 -10.64 -8.13 -14.03
C HIS A 65 -9.47 -8.25 -15.01
N LEU A 66 -8.52 -7.32 -14.98
CA LEU A 66 -7.33 -7.34 -15.81
C LEU A 66 -6.44 -8.55 -15.49
N PHE A 67 -6.06 -8.74 -14.22
CA PHE A 67 -5.14 -9.80 -13.81
C PHE A 67 -5.76 -11.20 -13.84
N GLY A 68 -7.06 -11.32 -13.62
CA GLY A 68 -7.79 -12.58 -13.72
C GLY A 68 -7.81 -13.17 -15.13
N GLN A 69 -7.60 -12.35 -16.16
CA GLN A 69 -7.57 -12.76 -17.57
C GLN A 69 -6.15 -12.92 -18.14
N VAL A 70 -5.10 -12.63 -17.36
CA VAL A 70 -3.73 -12.74 -17.83
C VAL A 70 -3.31 -14.20 -17.90
N LYS A 71 -2.92 -14.65 -19.11
CA LYS A 71 -2.34 -15.98 -19.30
C LYS A 71 -0.98 -16.07 -18.62
N ARG A 72 -0.66 -17.25 -18.12
CA ARG A 72 0.67 -17.52 -17.55
C ARG A 72 1.44 -18.47 -18.45
N GLY A 73 2.75 -18.20 -18.59
CA GLY A 73 3.68 -19.07 -19.27
C GLY A 73 4.02 -20.32 -18.45
N PRO A 74 4.80 -21.25 -19.04
CA PRO A 74 5.26 -22.46 -18.35
C PRO A 74 6.11 -22.17 -17.10
N ASP A 75 6.72 -21.00 -17.04
CA ASP A 75 7.53 -20.49 -15.93
C ASP A 75 6.70 -19.74 -14.85
N GLY A 76 5.36 -19.73 -15.02
CA GLY A 76 4.42 -19.05 -14.14
C GLY A 76 4.33 -17.53 -14.36
N ARG A 77 5.13 -16.95 -15.25
CA ARG A 77 5.14 -15.51 -15.52
C ARG A 77 3.92 -15.08 -16.32
N PRO A 78 3.40 -13.88 -16.05
CA PRO A 78 2.29 -13.34 -16.82
C PRO A 78 2.70 -13.05 -18.26
N ILE A 79 1.82 -13.42 -19.21
CA ILE A 79 1.93 -13.07 -20.63
C ILE A 79 0.84 -12.04 -20.92
N PHE A 80 1.22 -10.79 -21.03
CA PHE A 80 0.31 -9.69 -21.33
C PHE A 80 0.06 -9.55 -22.82
N THR A 81 -1.20 -9.27 -23.21
CA THR A 81 -1.48 -8.70 -24.52
C THR A 81 -0.95 -7.27 -24.60
N PRO A 82 -0.81 -6.69 -25.81
CA PRO A 82 -0.39 -5.29 -25.94
C PRO A 82 -1.28 -4.32 -25.14
N GLU A 83 -2.59 -4.52 -25.16
CA GLU A 83 -3.57 -3.72 -24.43
C GLU A 83 -3.40 -3.86 -22.90
N GLN A 84 -3.25 -5.10 -22.42
CA GLN A 84 -3.01 -5.37 -21.00
C GLN A 84 -1.70 -4.75 -20.52
N LYS A 85 -0.66 -4.75 -21.37
CA LYS A 85 0.62 -4.13 -21.05
C LYS A 85 0.47 -2.62 -20.85
N VAL A 86 -0.26 -1.93 -21.73
CA VAL A 86 -0.54 -0.49 -21.59
C VAL A 86 -1.28 -0.21 -20.30
N LEU A 87 -2.34 -0.96 -19.98
CA LEU A 87 -3.10 -0.80 -18.74
C LEU A 87 -2.23 -1.05 -17.51
N PHE A 88 -1.36 -2.03 -17.55
CA PHE A 88 -0.42 -2.31 -16.47
C PHE A 88 0.59 -1.18 -16.27
N GLU A 89 1.16 -0.64 -17.36
CA GLU A 89 2.08 0.50 -17.33
C GLU A 89 1.39 1.78 -16.79
N GLU A 90 0.12 2.02 -17.18
CA GLU A 90 -0.66 3.13 -16.62
C GLU A 90 -0.91 2.95 -15.12
N HIS A 91 -1.24 1.73 -14.71
CA HIS A 91 -1.41 1.43 -13.28
C HIS A 91 -0.11 1.62 -12.48
N GLN A 92 1.05 1.32 -13.05
CA GLN A 92 2.33 1.57 -12.39
C GLN A 92 2.57 3.05 -12.09
N LYS A 93 2.05 3.96 -12.92
CA LYS A 93 2.22 5.41 -12.76
C LYS A 93 1.54 6.00 -11.52
N ILE A 94 0.60 5.26 -10.90
CA ILE A 94 0.01 5.69 -9.63
C ILE A 94 0.93 5.50 -8.44
N ASN A 95 1.99 4.67 -8.58
CA ASN A 95 3.04 4.58 -7.56
C ASN A 95 3.95 5.81 -7.69
N CYS A 96 4.15 6.51 -6.60
CA CYS A 96 4.97 7.71 -6.57
C CYS A 96 5.97 7.68 -5.41
N LYS A 97 6.82 8.68 -5.35
CA LYS A 97 7.76 8.88 -4.27
C LYS A 97 7.01 9.13 -2.96
N LEU A 98 7.57 8.69 -1.84
CA LEU A 98 7.01 9.01 -0.53
C LEU A 98 6.93 10.53 -0.32
N GLY A 99 5.75 10.98 0.07
CA GLY A 99 5.42 12.40 0.27
C GLY A 99 4.89 13.12 -0.96
N ASP A 100 4.89 12.50 -2.14
CA ASP A 100 4.37 13.10 -3.38
C ASP A 100 2.94 12.60 -3.73
N GLY A 101 2.33 11.79 -2.85
CA GLY A 101 1.03 11.17 -3.08
C GLY A 101 -0.05 11.58 -2.08
N LEU A 102 -0.99 10.68 -1.85
CA LEU A 102 -2.17 10.92 -1.02
C LEU A 102 -1.90 10.69 0.48
N ASN A 103 -0.90 9.88 0.82
CA ASN A 103 -0.55 9.63 2.20
C ASN A 103 0.07 10.88 2.84
N ASN A 104 -0.52 11.35 3.93
CA ASN A 104 0.19 12.26 4.82
C ASN A 104 1.15 11.43 5.70
N MET A 105 2.36 11.17 5.18
CA MET A 105 3.35 10.31 5.85
C MET A 105 3.72 10.79 7.26
N PRO A 106 3.89 12.10 7.54
CA PRO A 106 4.10 12.57 8.90
C PRO A 106 2.97 12.20 9.86
N GLU A 107 1.71 12.33 9.44
CA GLU A 107 0.56 11.96 10.27
C GLU A 107 0.45 10.45 10.43
N LEU A 108 0.68 9.68 9.37
CA LEU A 108 0.70 8.22 9.43
C LEU A 108 1.78 7.72 10.39
N LYS A 109 3.01 8.25 10.28
CA LYS A 109 4.11 7.88 11.18
C LYS A 109 3.77 8.22 12.63
N LYS A 110 3.26 9.43 12.89
CA LYS A 110 2.82 9.83 14.22
C LYS A 110 1.75 8.91 14.80
N ALA A 111 0.75 8.52 14.00
CA ALA A 111 -0.31 7.60 14.41
C ALA A 111 0.24 6.21 14.72
N ALA A 112 1.12 5.70 13.86
CA ALA A 112 1.74 4.39 14.01
C ALA A 112 2.67 4.32 15.23
N ASP A 113 3.51 5.33 15.44
CA ASP A 113 4.39 5.43 16.64
C ASP A 113 3.58 5.50 17.93
N ALA A 114 2.51 6.29 17.95
CA ALA A 114 1.65 6.47 19.12
C ALA A 114 0.97 5.16 19.56
N GLN A 115 0.68 4.25 18.65
CA GLN A 115 0.11 2.94 18.95
C GLN A 115 1.16 1.83 19.14
N GLY A 116 2.44 2.13 18.97
CA GLY A 116 3.55 1.20 19.20
C GLY A 116 3.91 0.31 18.02
N ALA A 117 3.77 0.82 16.78
CA ALA A 117 4.24 0.09 15.60
C ALA A 117 5.73 -0.28 15.74
N LYS A 118 6.06 -1.52 15.38
CA LYS A 118 7.39 -2.10 15.60
C LYS A 118 8.34 -1.90 14.42
N ALA A 119 7.80 -1.79 13.21
CA ALA A 119 8.61 -1.58 12.02
C ALA A 119 7.83 -0.90 10.88
N TYR A 120 8.61 -0.21 10.04
CA TYR A 120 8.18 0.41 8.80
C TYR A 120 8.87 -0.32 7.64
N ILE A 121 8.08 -0.91 6.74
CA ILE A 121 8.57 -1.70 5.63
C ILE A 121 8.44 -0.87 4.36
N VAL A 122 9.59 -0.50 3.78
CA VAL A 122 9.62 0.24 2.51
C VAL A 122 9.82 -0.74 1.37
N GLU A 123 8.89 -0.78 0.44
CA GLU A 123 8.98 -1.59 -0.76
C GLU A 123 8.95 -0.71 -2.02
N ARG A 124 9.76 -1.07 -3.00
CA ARG A 124 9.74 -0.44 -4.31
C ARG A 124 9.64 -1.49 -5.42
N GLU A 125 8.42 -1.74 -5.85
CA GLU A 125 8.14 -2.64 -6.98
C GLU A 125 8.61 -2.03 -8.30
N TYR A 126 8.44 -0.71 -8.45
CA TYR A 126 8.75 0.04 -9.66
C TYR A 126 9.50 1.32 -9.32
N ALA A 127 10.56 1.61 -10.08
CA ALA A 127 11.24 2.88 -9.99
C ALA A 127 10.34 4.01 -10.52
N TYR A 128 10.18 5.10 -9.78
CA TYR A 128 9.56 6.34 -10.28
C TYR A 128 10.58 7.23 -10.98
N THR A 129 11.86 7.00 -10.77
CA THR A 129 12.97 7.63 -11.50
C THR A 129 14.21 6.76 -11.44
N GLY A 130 15.01 6.70 -12.50
CA GLY A 130 16.25 5.95 -12.53
C GLY A 130 16.05 4.43 -12.34
N ASP A 131 16.58 3.90 -11.25
CA ASP A 131 16.53 2.48 -10.89
C ASP A 131 15.88 2.27 -9.51
N ASN A 132 15.51 1.03 -9.22
CA ASN A 132 14.84 0.68 -7.96
C ASN A 132 15.70 0.95 -6.72
N PHE A 133 17.02 0.79 -6.82
CA PHE A 133 17.91 1.01 -5.69
C PHE A 133 17.98 2.49 -5.32
N THR A 134 18.15 3.37 -6.30
CA THR A 134 18.13 4.82 -6.09
C THR A 134 16.80 5.30 -5.53
N THR A 135 15.70 4.76 -6.04
CA THR A 135 14.36 5.17 -5.58
C THR A 135 14.06 4.70 -4.16
N ILE A 136 14.44 3.47 -3.78
CA ILE A 136 14.22 2.98 -2.41
C ILE A 136 15.09 3.71 -1.38
N LEU A 137 16.30 4.12 -1.77
CA LEU A 137 17.15 4.95 -0.92
C LEU A 137 16.50 6.30 -0.64
N ALA A 138 15.94 6.96 -1.66
CA ALA A 138 15.27 8.23 -1.50
C ALA A 138 14.01 8.11 -0.62
N ASP A 139 13.23 7.03 -0.74
CA ASP A 139 12.10 6.75 0.12
C ASP A 139 12.53 6.52 1.58
N ARG A 140 13.62 5.76 1.80
CA ARG A 140 14.19 5.55 3.13
C ARG A 140 14.68 6.86 3.76
N GLU A 141 15.39 7.69 2.99
CA GLU A 141 15.87 8.99 3.47
C GLU A 141 14.71 9.90 3.87
N TYR A 142 13.66 9.95 3.05
CA TYR A 142 12.45 10.69 3.36
C TYR A 142 11.82 10.21 4.68
N LEU A 143 11.60 8.90 4.83
CA LEU A 143 11.00 8.34 6.04
C LEU A 143 11.84 8.61 7.28
N SER A 144 13.18 8.49 7.17
CA SER A 144 14.10 8.75 8.27
C SER A 144 14.16 10.22 8.68
N ALA A 145 13.77 11.14 7.81
CA ALA A 145 13.72 12.57 8.11
C ALA A 145 12.43 13.00 8.85
N LEU A 146 11.48 12.07 9.06
CA LEU A 146 10.25 12.30 9.81
C LEU A 146 10.40 12.01 11.32
N ASP A 147 11.57 11.57 11.77
CA ASP A 147 11.89 11.26 13.18
C ASP A 147 12.12 12.52 14.04
#